data_82743f3f522db8a18b159566f3944c8a
#
_entry.id   82743f3f522db8a18b159566f3944c8a
#
_cell.length_a   1.000
_cell.length_b   1.000
_cell.length_c   1.000
_cell.angle_alpha   90.00
_cell.angle_beta   90.00
_cell.angle_gamma   90.00
#
_symmetry.space_group_name_H-M   'P 1'
#
loop_
_entity.id
_entity.type
_entity.pdbx_description
1 polymer ?
#
loop_
_entity_poly.entity_id
_entity_poly.type
_entity_poly.pdbx_seq_one_letter_code
_entity_poly.pdbx_strand_id
1 'polypeptide(L)'
;MTGARRRSVQAIPEGLHSITPYLVVEGIPKLIDFLKQAFGAHETFRLTRPDGVVMHTEVKIGDSIVMMGAPMEAGKAKPCSLYLYVGDVDAVYQRAVQAGGTSVREPSDQFYGDRTGGVTDPCGNYWGIGTHIENVSREEMEERFAAMMSKK
;
A
#
# COMPACT_ATOMS: atom_id res chain seq x y z
N MET A 1 24.02 -33.11 23.63
CA MET A 1 23.72 -31.84 22.94
C MET A 1 23.26 -32.14 21.52
N THR A 2 21.99 -32.17 21.30
CA THR A 2 21.41 -32.36 19.98
C THR A 2 21.47 -31.02 19.24
N GLY A 3 22.49 -30.89 18.37
CA GLY A 3 22.53 -29.74 17.45
C GLY A 3 21.32 -29.79 16.54
N ALA A 4 20.36 -28.91 16.77
CA ALA A 4 19.29 -28.71 15.84
C ALA A 4 19.92 -28.37 14.47
N ARG A 5 19.77 -29.28 13.50
CA ARG A 5 20.15 -28.99 12.12
C ARG A 5 19.40 -27.72 11.71
N ARG A 6 20.14 -26.64 11.56
CA ARG A 6 19.58 -25.46 10.92
C ARG A 6 19.12 -25.90 9.53
N ARG A 7 17.80 -26.01 9.34
CA ARG A 7 17.23 -26.21 8.02
C ARG A 7 17.79 -25.08 7.14
N SER A 8 18.18 -25.40 5.92
CA SER A 8 18.56 -24.37 4.97
C SER A 8 17.38 -23.37 4.85
N VAL A 9 17.63 -22.13 5.21
CA VAL A 9 16.60 -21.08 5.27
C VAL A 9 16.80 -20.18 4.06
N GLN A 10 15.72 -19.86 3.37
CA GLN A 10 15.76 -18.87 2.32
C GLN A 10 15.96 -17.48 2.96
N ALA A 11 16.86 -16.68 2.38
CA ALA A 11 17.11 -15.32 2.88
C ALA A 11 15.88 -14.41 2.77
N ILE A 12 15.05 -14.65 1.77
CA ILE A 12 13.76 -13.95 1.59
C ILE A 12 12.67 -14.97 1.94
N PRO A 13 11.82 -14.68 2.93
CA PRO A 13 10.72 -15.59 3.30
C PRO A 13 9.80 -15.84 2.11
N GLU A 14 9.21 -17.04 2.08
CA GLU A 14 8.26 -17.40 1.03
C GLU A 14 7.10 -16.40 0.96
N GLY A 15 6.76 -15.97 -0.24
CA GLY A 15 5.68 -15.01 -0.48
C GLY A 15 6.06 -13.55 -0.31
N LEU A 16 7.30 -13.27 0.14
CA LEU A 16 7.83 -11.92 0.26
C LEU A 16 8.81 -11.61 -0.88
N HIS A 17 9.09 -10.35 -1.06
CA HIS A 17 10.07 -9.83 -2.02
C HIS A 17 11.20 -9.10 -1.30
N SER A 18 12.28 -8.78 -2.02
CA SER A 18 13.42 -8.05 -1.44
C SER A 18 13.00 -6.74 -0.78
N ILE A 19 12.05 -6.03 -1.40
CA ILE A 19 11.46 -4.82 -0.84
C ILE A 19 10.07 -5.17 -0.33
N THR A 20 9.85 -4.95 0.97
CA THR A 20 8.57 -5.19 1.61
C THR A 20 8.14 -3.91 2.31
N PRO A 21 6.98 -3.33 1.94
CA PRO A 21 6.48 -2.16 2.64
C PRO A 21 6.27 -2.45 4.12
N TYR A 22 6.71 -1.52 4.96
CA TYR A 22 6.50 -1.60 6.42
C TYR A 22 5.93 -0.27 6.91
N LEU A 23 4.68 -0.30 7.36
CA LEU A 23 3.97 0.88 7.84
C LEU A 23 4.10 0.97 9.35
N VAL A 24 4.54 2.12 9.85
CA VAL A 24 4.60 2.39 11.30
C VAL A 24 3.41 3.26 11.67
N VAL A 25 2.38 2.66 12.24
CA VAL A 25 1.10 3.32 12.43
C VAL A 25 0.58 3.16 13.86
N GLU A 26 -0.14 4.16 14.31
CA GLU A 26 -0.99 4.07 15.49
C GLU A 26 -2.39 3.65 15.02
N GLY A 27 -2.98 2.65 15.69
CA GLY A 27 -4.29 2.15 15.33
C GLY A 27 -4.26 1.10 14.23
N ILE A 28 -3.39 0.11 14.33
CA ILE A 28 -3.29 -1.00 13.37
C ILE A 28 -4.64 -1.63 13.04
N PRO A 29 -5.54 -1.95 14.01
CA PRO A 29 -6.84 -2.53 13.67
C PRO A 29 -7.68 -1.65 12.75
N LYS A 30 -7.65 -0.34 12.94
CA LYS A 30 -8.35 0.62 12.08
C LYS A 30 -7.81 0.60 10.65
N LEU A 31 -6.50 0.51 10.50
CA LEU A 31 -5.88 0.41 9.18
C LEU A 31 -6.23 -0.90 8.49
N ILE A 32 -6.19 -2.02 9.21
CA ILE A 32 -6.58 -3.32 8.65
C ILE A 32 -8.01 -3.29 8.12
N ASP A 33 -8.95 -2.75 8.90
CA ASP A 33 -10.35 -2.64 8.47
C ASP A 33 -10.49 -1.80 7.20
N PHE A 34 -9.77 -0.69 7.12
CA PHE A 34 -9.73 0.14 5.92
C PHE A 34 -9.19 -0.65 4.72
N LEU A 35 -8.06 -1.32 4.87
CA LEU A 35 -7.42 -2.06 3.78
C LEU A 35 -8.29 -3.21 3.28
N LYS A 36 -9.01 -3.87 4.19
CA LYS A 36 -9.97 -4.92 3.82
C LYS A 36 -11.13 -4.37 2.99
N GLN A 37 -11.72 -3.29 3.44
CA GLN A 37 -12.89 -2.69 2.77
C GLN A 37 -12.52 -2.01 1.46
N ALA A 38 -11.40 -1.29 1.44
CA ALA A 38 -10.99 -0.52 0.27
C ALA A 38 -10.33 -1.39 -0.81
N PHE A 39 -9.41 -2.27 -0.41
CA PHE A 39 -8.49 -2.96 -1.33
C PHE A 39 -8.64 -4.48 -1.33
N GLY A 40 -9.60 -5.02 -0.59
CA GLY A 40 -9.77 -6.47 -0.50
C GLY A 40 -8.62 -7.18 0.19
N ALA A 41 -7.91 -6.49 1.08
CA ALA A 41 -6.81 -7.06 1.84
C ALA A 41 -7.30 -8.18 2.75
N HIS A 42 -6.42 -9.16 2.99
CA HIS A 42 -6.65 -10.14 4.05
C HIS A 42 -5.42 -10.29 4.92
N GLU A 43 -5.67 -10.45 6.21
CA GLU A 43 -4.63 -10.58 7.21
C GLU A 43 -4.03 -11.97 7.16
N THR A 44 -2.70 -12.05 7.08
CA THR A 44 -1.96 -13.32 7.02
C THR A 44 -1.24 -13.64 8.33
N PHE A 45 -0.99 -12.62 9.14
CA PHE A 45 -0.25 -12.78 10.39
C PHE A 45 -0.55 -11.64 11.34
N ARG A 46 -0.59 -11.95 12.66
CA ARG A 46 -0.80 -10.95 13.71
C ARG A 46 -0.05 -11.33 14.99
N LEU A 47 0.64 -10.36 15.57
CA LEU A 47 1.19 -10.45 16.93
C LEU A 47 0.47 -9.45 17.84
N THR A 48 -0.13 -9.98 18.89
CA THR A 48 -0.88 -9.19 19.85
C THR A 48 -0.24 -9.35 21.24
N ARG A 49 -0.09 -8.23 21.96
CA ARG A 49 0.38 -8.27 23.34
C ARG A 49 -0.66 -8.92 24.25
N PRO A 50 -0.25 -9.40 25.46
CA PRO A 50 -1.22 -9.96 26.42
C PRO A 50 -2.36 -8.98 26.81
N ASP A 51 -2.12 -7.67 26.73
CA ASP A 51 -3.12 -6.63 26.98
C ASP A 51 -4.06 -6.36 25.80
N GLY A 52 -3.93 -7.09 24.69
CA GLY A 52 -4.79 -6.98 23.51
C GLY A 52 -4.28 -5.97 22.46
N VAL A 53 -3.18 -5.27 22.71
CA VAL A 53 -2.63 -4.32 21.75
C VAL A 53 -1.93 -5.06 20.62
N VAL A 54 -2.31 -4.77 19.37
CA VAL A 54 -1.68 -5.33 18.17
C VAL A 54 -0.36 -4.62 17.94
N MET A 55 0.74 -5.38 17.96
CA MET A 55 2.09 -4.83 17.80
C MET A 55 2.63 -4.96 16.39
N HIS A 56 2.20 -6.00 15.67
CA HIS A 56 2.66 -6.29 14.32
C HIS A 56 1.60 -7.07 13.58
N THR A 57 1.45 -6.79 12.30
CA THR A 57 0.59 -7.58 11.43
C THR A 57 1.11 -7.55 9.98
N GLU A 58 0.68 -8.51 9.23
CA GLU A 58 0.91 -8.60 7.80
C GLU A 58 -0.42 -8.80 7.09
N VAL A 59 -0.62 -8.07 6.00
CA VAL A 59 -1.79 -8.22 5.13
C VAL A 59 -1.33 -8.45 3.70
N LYS A 60 -2.12 -9.22 2.97
CA LYS A 60 -1.92 -9.41 1.54
C LYS A 60 -2.91 -8.56 0.76
N ILE A 61 -2.40 -7.75 -0.15
CA ILE A 61 -3.18 -6.95 -1.09
C ILE A 61 -2.73 -7.37 -2.50
N GLY A 62 -3.64 -7.94 -3.29
CA GLY A 62 -3.27 -8.48 -4.60
C GLY A 62 -2.16 -9.52 -4.48
N ASP A 63 -1.03 -9.27 -5.10
CA ASP A 63 0.16 -10.15 -5.06
C ASP A 63 1.19 -9.74 -4.00
N SER A 64 0.91 -8.73 -3.19
CA SER A 64 1.90 -8.08 -2.33
C SER A 64 1.56 -8.19 -0.85
N ILE A 65 2.59 -8.41 -0.04
CA ILE A 65 2.50 -8.37 1.43
C ILE A 65 2.90 -6.99 1.92
N VAL A 66 2.09 -6.43 2.81
CA VAL A 66 2.37 -5.17 3.52
C VAL A 66 2.46 -5.50 5.01
N MET A 67 3.57 -5.12 5.61
CA MET A 67 3.77 -5.24 7.06
C MET A 67 3.32 -3.96 7.76
N MET A 68 2.85 -4.10 8.99
CA MET A 68 2.50 -2.97 9.85
C MET A 68 2.99 -3.22 11.26
N GLY A 69 3.54 -2.18 11.88
CA GLY A 69 3.98 -2.24 13.26
C GLY A 69 3.53 -1.00 14.03
N ALA A 70 3.32 -1.17 15.33
CA ALA A 70 3.08 -0.04 16.22
C ALA A 70 4.39 0.73 16.42
N PRO A 71 4.34 2.08 16.57
CA PRO A 71 5.55 2.85 16.87
C PRO A 71 6.12 2.45 18.24
N MET A 72 7.43 2.53 18.36
CA MET A 72 8.13 2.25 19.64
C MET A 72 7.74 3.25 20.73
N GLU A 73 7.44 4.47 20.35
CA GLU A 73 6.99 5.54 21.22
C GLU A 73 5.74 6.19 20.65
N ALA A 74 4.84 6.63 21.55
CA ALA A 74 3.63 7.37 21.14
C ALA A 74 4.01 8.61 20.33
N GLY A 75 3.26 8.89 19.27
CA GLY A 75 3.50 10.02 18.37
C GLY A 75 4.64 9.83 17.38
N LYS A 76 5.24 8.65 17.30
CA LYS A 76 6.35 8.34 16.39
C LYS A 76 5.94 7.48 15.19
N ALA A 77 4.67 7.54 14.80
CA ALA A 77 4.23 6.95 13.54
C ALA A 77 4.98 7.57 12.35
N LYS A 78 5.18 6.77 11.32
CA LYS A 78 5.90 7.19 10.11
C LYS A 78 4.99 6.97 8.91
N PRO A 79 4.21 7.99 8.51
CA PRO A 79 3.41 7.90 7.29
C PRO A 79 4.27 7.65 6.06
N CYS A 80 3.74 6.89 5.12
CA CYS A 80 4.43 6.63 3.86
C CYS A 80 3.49 6.79 2.68
N SER A 81 4.06 6.76 1.47
CA SER A 81 3.33 6.78 0.22
C SER A 81 3.51 5.47 -0.50
N LEU A 82 2.41 4.91 -1.00
CA LEU A 82 2.37 3.67 -1.74
C LEU A 82 1.60 3.88 -3.03
N TYR A 83 1.94 3.11 -4.05
CA TYR A 83 1.20 3.09 -5.31
C TYR A 83 0.65 1.69 -5.54
N LEU A 84 -0.67 1.60 -5.66
CA LEU A 84 -1.37 0.32 -5.80
C LEU A 84 -1.98 0.22 -7.19
N TYR A 85 -1.58 -0.77 -7.96
CA TYR A 85 -2.22 -1.10 -9.23
C TYR A 85 -3.43 -2.00 -8.99
N VAL A 86 -4.55 -1.64 -9.60
CA VAL A 86 -5.83 -2.37 -9.53
C VAL A 86 -6.46 -2.47 -10.91
N GLY A 87 -7.41 -3.38 -11.07
CA GLY A 87 -8.11 -3.55 -12.34
C GLY A 87 -9.09 -2.45 -12.69
N ASP A 88 -9.68 -1.80 -11.70
CA ASP A 88 -10.67 -0.72 -11.87
C ASP A 88 -10.43 0.36 -10.81
N VAL A 89 -9.65 1.38 -11.18
CA VAL A 89 -9.29 2.45 -10.26
C VAL A 89 -10.50 3.23 -9.75
N ASP A 90 -11.50 3.47 -10.60
CA ASP A 90 -12.69 4.24 -10.19
C ASP A 90 -13.46 3.54 -9.07
N ALA A 91 -13.69 2.22 -9.23
CA ALA A 91 -14.39 1.43 -8.23
C ALA A 91 -13.60 1.34 -6.91
N VAL A 92 -12.29 1.11 -6.99
CA VAL A 92 -11.42 0.99 -5.80
C VAL A 92 -11.30 2.33 -5.08
N TYR A 93 -11.14 3.42 -5.81
CA TYR A 93 -11.12 4.77 -5.24
C TYR A 93 -12.40 5.07 -4.46
N GLN A 94 -13.56 4.76 -5.03
CA GLN A 94 -14.84 4.97 -4.35
C GLN A 94 -14.96 4.14 -3.08
N ARG A 95 -14.55 2.86 -3.13
CA ARG A 95 -14.54 2.02 -1.93
C ARG A 95 -13.59 2.56 -0.85
N ALA A 96 -12.44 3.08 -1.24
CA ALA A 96 -11.48 3.66 -0.31
C ALA A 96 -12.06 4.89 0.41
N VAL A 97 -12.73 5.77 -0.31
CA VAL A 97 -13.40 6.94 0.29
C VAL A 97 -14.52 6.49 1.22
N GLN A 98 -15.35 5.53 0.80
CA GLN A 98 -16.43 4.98 1.63
C GLN A 98 -15.91 4.27 2.88
N ALA A 99 -14.74 3.66 2.81
CA ALA A 99 -14.11 2.97 3.94
C ALA A 99 -13.45 3.92 4.97
N GLY A 100 -13.47 5.22 4.73
CA GLY A 100 -12.92 6.23 5.64
C GLY A 100 -11.67 6.92 5.13
N GLY A 101 -11.23 6.66 3.90
CA GLY A 101 -10.15 7.39 3.27
C GLY A 101 -10.55 8.82 2.92
N THR A 102 -9.59 9.72 2.94
CA THR A 102 -9.76 11.10 2.52
C THR A 102 -9.25 11.27 1.10
N SER A 103 -10.11 11.77 0.20
CA SER A 103 -9.70 12.01 -1.19
C SER A 103 -8.61 13.07 -1.26
N VAL A 104 -7.54 12.75 -1.97
CA VAL A 104 -6.49 13.71 -2.35
C VAL A 104 -6.67 14.12 -3.81
N ARG A 105 -7.03 13.17 -4.66
CA ARG A 105 -7.24 13.41 -6.08
C ARG A 105 -8.21 12.37 -6.63
N GLU A 106 -9.21 12.84 -7.36
CA GLU A 106 -10.12 11.94 -8.09
C GLU A 106 -9.41 11.23 -9.24
N PRO A 107 -9.87 10.05 -9.66
CA PRO A 107 -9.27 9.34 -10.79
C PRO A 107 -9.29 10.18 -12.07
N SER A 108 -8.15 10.24 -12.73
CA SER A 108 -8.00 10.88 -14.04
C SER A 108 -6.89 10.20 -14.85
N ASP A 109 -6.99 10.33 -16.17
CA ASP A 109 -5.99 9.75 -17.06
C ASP A 109 -4.72 10.58 -17.04
N GLN A 110 -3.58 9.91 -16.92
CA GLN A 110 -2.26 10.53 -16.85
C GLN A 110 -1.52 10.35 -18.17
N PHE A 111 -0.58 11.25 -18.43
CA PHE A 111 0.20 11.23 -19.67
C PHE A 111 1.03 9.95 -19.85
N TYR A 112 1.36 9.28 -18.76
CA TYR A 112 2.23 8.09 -18.78
C TYR A 112 1.47 6.76 -18.95
N GLY A 113 0.17 6.82 -19.20
CA GLY A 113 -0.61 5.62 -19.54
C GLY A 113 -1.34 4.97 -18.40
N ASP A 114 -1.41 5.62 -17.23
CA ASP A 114 -2.24 5.16 -16.10
C ASP A 114 -3.42 6.10 -15.91
N ARG A 115 -4.53 5.53 -15.43
CA ARG A 115 -5.61 6.29 -14.81
C ARG A 115 -5.43 6.18 -13.30
N THR A 116 -5.25 7.31 -12.61
CA THR A 116 -4.89 7.29 -11.20
C THR A 116 -5.73 8.23 -10.37
N GLY A 117 -6.02 7.81 -9.15
CA GLY A 117 -6.54 8.63 -8.08
C GLY A 117 -5.66 8.51 -6.84
N GLY A 118 -5.99 9.25 -5.79
CA GLY A 118 -5.23 9.21 -4.55
C GLY A 118 -6.10 9.44 -3.34
N VAL A 119 -5.83 8.68 -2.29
CA VAL A 119 -6.49 8.80 -0.99
C VAL A 119 -5.45 8.75 0.13
N THR A 120 -5.76 9.40 1.23
CA THR A 120 -5.04 9.22 2.49
C THR A 120 -5.86 8.28 3.35
N ASP A 121 -5.23 7.24 3.90
CA ASP A 121 -5.92 6.31 4.79
C ASP A 121 -6.16 6.92 6.18
N PRO A 122 -6.96 6.26 7.05
CA PRO A 122 -7.25 6.80 8.38
C PRO A 122 -6.04 6.95 9.30
N CYS A 123 -4.90 6.37 8.93
CA CYS A 123 -3.64 6.45 9.69
C CYS A 123 -2.62 7.39 9.07
N GLY A 124 -2.98 8.12 8.02
CA GLY A 124 -2.14 9.14 7.41
C GLY A 124 -1.24 8.68 6.27
N ASN A 125 -1.33 7.44 5.83
CA ASN A 125 -0.57 6.97 4.68
C ASN A 125 -1.26 7.37 3.38
N TYR A 126 -0.46 7.75 2.39
CA TYR A 126 -0.97 8.08 1.06
C TYR A 126 -0.97 6.84 0.16
N TRP A 127 -2.09 6.62 -0.51
CA TRP A 127 -2.26 5.56 -1.49
C TRP A 127 -2.58 6.16 -2.84
N GLY A 128 -1.62 6.14 -3.76
CA GLY A 128 -1.91 6.30 -5.17
C GLY A 128 -2.55 5.01 -5.67
N ILE A 129 -3.68 5.13 -6.35
CA ILE A 129 -4.42 3.98 -6.88
C ILE A 129 -4.47 4.14 -8.40
N GLY A 130 -4.00 3.15 -9.13
CA GLY A 130 -3.92 3.26 -10.58
C GLY A 130 -4.35 2.00 -11.30
N THR A 131 -4.84 2.21 -12.52
CA THR A 131 -5.05 1.17 -13.51
C THR A 131 -4.23 1.53 -14.74
N HIS A 132 -3.39 0.61 -15.20
CA HIS A 132 -2.66 0.81 -16.44
C HIS A 132 -3.62 0.67 -17.61
N ILE A 133 -3.79 1.73 -18.40
CA ILE A 133 -4.79 1.80 -19.48
C ILE A 133 -4.18 1.94 -20.87
N GLU A 134 -2.89 2.26 -20.96
CA GLU A 134 -2.22 2.50 -22.24
C GLU A 134 -0.73 2.21 -22.12
N ASN A 135 -0.18 1.51 -23.10
CA ASN A 135 1.27 1.35 -23.22
C ASN A 135 1.84 2.53 -24.01
N VAL A 136 2.53 3.43 -23.31
CA VAL A 136 3.13 4.62 -23.88
C VAL A 136 4.63 4.37 -24.07
N SER A 137 5.16 4.60 -25.28
CA SER A 137 6.59 4.50 -25.51
C SER A 137 7.32 5.58 -24.72
N ARG A 138 8.60 5.34 -24.44
CA ARG A 138 9.43 6.33 -23.75
C ARG A 138 9.46 7.66 -24.50
N GLU A 139 9.61 7.63 -25.81
CA GLU A 139 9.66 8.83 -26.65
C GLU A 139 8.36 9.63 -26.56
N GLU A 140 7.21 8.95 -26.68
CA GLU A 140 5.91 9.60 -26.56
C GLU A 140 5.66 10.15 -25.17
N MET A 141 6.10 9.43 -24.13
CA MET A 141 6.00 9.89 -22.76
C MET A 141 6.79 11.19 -22.54
N GLU A 142 8.02 11.25 -23.06
CA GLU A 142 8.84 12.46 -23.00
C GLU A 142 8.20 13.63 -23.76
N GLU A 143 7.62 13.37 -24.93
CA GLU A 143 6.90 14.40 -25.72
C GLU A 143 5.67 14.92 -24.98
N ARG A 144 4.85 14.02 -24.43
CA ARG A 144 3.66 14.39 -23.66
C ARG A 144 4.03 15.19 -22.41
N PHE A 145 5.09 14.79 -21.72
CA PHE A 145 5.59 15.49 -20.54
C PHE A 145 6.08 16.90 -20.91
N ALA A 146 6.87 17.02 -21.97
CA ALA A 146 7.35 18.31 -22.44
C ALA A 146 6.22 19.25 -22.83
N ALA A 147 5.20 18.74 -23.54
CA ALA A 147 4.01 19.52 -23.91
C ALA A 147 3.23 19.99 -22.67
N MET A 148 3.11 19.15 -21.66
CA MET A 148 2.44 19.49 -20.40
C MET A 148 3.21 20.58 -19.63
N MET A 149 4.54 20.49 -19.60
CA MET A 149 5.37 21.49 -18.91
C MET A 149 5.41 22.83 -19.61
N SER A 150 5.27 22.87 -20.93
CA SER A 150 5.29 24.12 -21.71
C SER A 150 4.00 24.94 -21.60
N LYS A 151 2.93 24.37 -21.04
CA LYS A 151 1.62 25.04 -20.85
C LYS A 151 1.53 25.87 -19.56
N LYS A 152 2.61 25.96 -18.83
CA LYS A 152 2.64 26.79 -17.61
C LYS A 152 2.95 28.24 -17.93
#